data_378ac4e866e864efd6ff3ec5ebcc8743
#
_entry.id   378ac4e866e864efd6ff3ec5ebcc8743
#
_cell.length_a   1.000
_cell.length_b   1.000
_cell.length_c   1.000
_cell.angle_alpha   90.00
_cell.angle_beta   90.00
_cell.angle_gamma   90.00
#
_symmetry.space_group_name_H-M   'P 1'
#
loop_
_entity.id
_entity.type
_entity.pdbx_description
1 polymer ?
#
loop_
_entity_poly.entity_id
_entity_poly.type
_entity_poly.pdbx_seq_one_letter_code
_entity_poly.pdbx_strand_id
1 'polypeptide(L)'
;MSKKLPFKPVKRARLYEEVAEQIKAAIFDGLLEPGDSLPSERELAEMFGVGRPTIREALRILHVMGLIDINAGIRGSTVKKIDLTQYLETIRQHLACLIQMDKQAIKNIWEVRKYVELGIARCAAQNATPEELDELEQLLQKMEACGDDIYAYFPLAVEFHQKLALASGNSVFYIIWNMFQDILLKGYMPMLEELFPEGPHGLLKANKVLFSAIKSGDPSEIERAMQIHAEE
;
A
#
# COMPACT_ATOMS: atom_id res chain seq x y z
N MET A 1 -7.76 14.31 43.11
CA MET A 1 -6.58 15.22 43.10
C MET A 1 -5.50 14.63 42.22
N SER A 2 -5.26 15.19 41.05
CA SER A 2 -4.23 14.73 40.12
C SER A 2 -2.85 15.11 40.69
N LYS A 3 -1.98 14.12 40.91
CA LYS A 3 -0.59 14.33 41.34
C LYS A 3 0.14 15.09 40.19
N LYS A 4 0.47 16.35 40.43
CA LYS A 4 1.34 17.14 39.52
C LYS A 4 2.73 16.51 39.54
N LEU A 5 3.11 15.86 38.44
CA LEU A 5 4.45 15.27 38.28
C LEU A 5 5.48 16.39 38.13
N PRO A 6 6.63 16.32 38.84
CA PRO A 6 7.63 17.41 38.92
C PRO A 6 8.63 17.42 37.74
N PHE A 7 8.25 16.91 36.56
CA PHE A 7 9.14 16.82 35.41
C PHE A 7 9.24 18.15 34.67
N LYS A 8 10.44 18.57 34.35
CA LYS A 8 10.72 19.71 33.46
C LYS A 8 11.02 19.20 32.05
N PRO A 9 10.59 19.90 31.00
CA PRO A 9 10.93 19.52 29.61
C PRO A 9 12.44 19.52 29.41
N VAL A 10 12.99 18.45 28.84
CA VAL A 10 14.41 18.37 28.47
C VAL A 10 14.57 18.95 27.06
N LYS A 11 15.24 20.08 26.94
CA LYS A 11 15.65 20.68 25.67
C LYS A 11 17.09 20.25 25.37
N ARG A 12 17.31 19.12 24.77
CA ARG A 12 18.57 18.80 24.09
C ARG A 12 18.25 18.27 22.71
N ALA A 13 18.88 18.84 21.68
CA ALA A 13 18.93 18.21 20.38
C ALA A 13 19.45 16.79 20.57
N ARG A 14 18.70 15.82 20.14
CA ARG A 14 19.03 14.41 20.34
C ARG A 14 20.06 14.04 19.28
N LEU A 15 21.34 14.02 19.62
CA LEU A 15 22.43 13.73 18.70
C LEU A 15 22.21 12.45 17.87
N TYR A 16 21.51 11.47 18.43
CA TYR A 16 21.18 10.25 17.71
C TYR A 16 20.15 10.46 16.58
N GLU A 17 19.24 11.43 16.72
CA GLU A 17 18.29 11.77 15.66
C GLU A 17 19.02 12.43 14.49
N GLU A 18 19.98 13.31 14.78
CA GLU A 18 20.78 13.96 13.75
C GLU A 18 21.68 12.96 13.01
N VAL A 19 22.29 12.01 13.72
CA VAL A 19 23.05 10.92 13.11
C VAL A 19 22.14 10.05 12.24
N ALA A 20 20.95 9.68 12.73
CA ALA A 20 19.99 8.88 11.98
C ALA A 20 19.54 9.60 10.70
N GLU A 21 19.24 10.91 10.77
CA GLU A 21 18.85 11.70 9.60
C GLU A 21 19.96 11.77 8.54
N GLN A 22 21.22 11.92 8.93
CA GLN A 22 22.33 11.94 7.97
C GLN A 22 22.52 10.59 7.28
N ILE A 23 22.43 9.46 8.02
CA ILE A 23 22.51 8.13 7.41
C ILE A 23 21.29 7.89 6.52
N LYS A 24 20.11 8.30 6.94
CA LYS A 24 18.88 8.21 6.14
C LYS A 24 19.02 8.98 4.83
N ALA A 25 19.52 10.21 4.89
CA ALA A 25 19.78 11.01 3.69
C ALA A 25 20.75 10.30 2.73
N ALA A 26 21.85 9.73 3.25
CA ALA A 26 22.80 8.98 2.43
C ALA A 26 22.16 7.76 1.72
N ILE A 27 21.20 7.09 2.36
CA ILE A 27 20.41 5.99 1.74
C ILE A 27 19.49 6.54 0.64
N PHE A 28 18.74 7.62 0.91
CA PHE A 28 17.82 8.20 -0.05
C PHE A 28 18.50 8.89 -1.24
N ASP A 29 19.71 9.44 -1.01
CA ASP A 29 20.53 10.05 -2.06
C ASP A 29 21.29 9.00 -2.90
N GLY A 30 21.15 7.70 -2.56
CA GLY A 30 21.80 6.61 -3.27
C GLY A 30 23.30 6.49 -3.01
N LEU A 31 23.81 7.16 -1.97
CA LEU A 31 25.22 7.01 -1.53
C LEU A 31 25.46 5.69 -0.79
N LEU A 32 24.40 5.11 -0.25
CA LEU A 32 24.34 3.79 0.36
C LEU A 32 23.25 2.99 -0.32
N GLU A 33 23.62 1.93 -1.01
CA GLU A 33 22.69 1.09 -1.76
C GLU A 33 22.17 -0.08 -0.91
N PRO A 34 21.00 -0.66 -1.23
CA PRO A 34 20.51 -1.87 -0.58
C PRO A 34 21.53 -3.01 -0.64
N GLY A 35 21.88 -3.55 0.52
CA GLY A 35 22.91 -4.58 0.68
C GLY A 35 24.27 -4.04 1.13
N ASP A 36 24.50 -2.74 1.09
CA ASP A 36 25.73 -2.15 1.58
C ASP A 36 25.84 -2.31 3.10
N SER A 37 27.06 -2.60 3.56
CA SER A 37 27.38 -2.66 4.98
C SER A 37 27.74 -1.27 5.49
N LEU A 38 27.05 -0.83 6.56
CA LEU A 38 27.45 0.38 7.27
C LEU A 38 28.78 0.15 8.00
N PRO A 39 29.57 1.22 8.21
CA PRO A 39 30.74 1.15 9.09
C PRO A 39 30.34 0.64 10.48
N SER A 40 31.29 0.04 11.20
CA SER A 40 31.07 -0.43 12.56
C SER A 40 30.65 0.70 13.51
N GLU A 41 29.97 0.36 14.62
CA GLU A 41 29.58 1.35 15.64
C GLU A 41 30.78 2.21 16.11
N ARG A 42 31.97 1.63 16.10
CA ARG A 42 33.21 2.36 16.50
C ARG A 42 33.57 3.39 15.42
N GLU A 43 33.60 2.96 14.15
CA GLU A 43 33.95 3.84 13.04
C GLU A 43 32.91 4.96 12.88
N LEU A 44 31.61 4.64 12.97
CA LEU A 44 30.58 5.65 12.98
C LEU A 44 30.71 6.65 14.13
N ALA A 45 31.07 6.17 15.35
CA ALA A 45 31.29 7.04 16.49
C ALA A 45 32.46 8.02 16.24
N GLU A 46 33.53 7.55 15.62
CA GLU A 46 34.67 8.35 15.20
C GLU A 46 34.30 9.36 14.11
N MET A 47 33.56 8.90 13.06
CA MET A 47 33.14 9.76 11.94
C MET A 47 32.18 10.87 12.35
N PHE A 48 31.22 10.59 13.22
CA PHE A 48 30.25 11.57 13.71
C PHE A 48 30.71 12.35 14.94
N GLY A 49 31.84 11.99 15.55
CA GLY A 49 32.34 12.66 16.77
C GLY A 49 31.44 12.48 17.99
N VAL A 50 30.72 11.35 18.08
CA VAL A 50 29.75 11.06 19.15
C VAL A 50 30.08 9.74 19.86
N GLY A 51 29.45 9.52 21.02
CA GLY A 51 29.62 8.26 21.75
C GLY A 51 28.93 7.07 21.08
N ARG A 52 29.45 5.85 21.25
CA ARG A 52 28.82 4.60 20.75
C ARG A 52 27.36 4.44 21.20
N PRO A 53 26.93 4.82 22.42
CA PRO A 53 25.51 4.75 22.80
C PRO A 53 24.61 5.58 21.88
N THR A 54 25.08 6.76 21.42
CA THR A 54 24.38 7.62 20.47
C THR A 54 24.23 6.93 19.11
N ILE A 55 25.30 6.28 18.62
CA ILE A 55 25.25 5.50 17.36
C ILE A 55 24.28 4.34 17.48
N ARG A 56 24.31 3.57 18.57
CA ARG A 56 23.36 2.46 18.76
C ARG A 56 21.92 2.93 18.71
N GLU A 57 21.60 4.05 19.34
CA GLU A 57 20.25 4.59 19.32
C GLU A 57 19.86 5.07 17.93
N ALA A 58 20.76 5.72 17.19
CA ALA A 58 20.55 6.10 15.79
C ALA A 58 20.29 4.88 14.90
N LEU A 59 21.14 3.84 15.01
CA LEU A 59 20.95 2.60 14.25
C LEU A 59 19.64 1.89 14.63
N ARG A 60 19.25 1.90 15.91
CA ARG A 60 17.96 1.34 16.36
C ARG A 60 16.79 2.05 15.71
N ILE A 61 16.82 3.37 15.60
CA ILE A 61 15.79 4.15 14.92
C ILE A 61 15.72 3.77 13.42
N LEU A 62 16.87 3.73 12.74
CA LEU A 62 16.93 3.34 11.33
C LEU A 62 16.44 1.92 11.10
N HIS A 63 16.71 1.00 12.02
CA HIS A 63 16.20 -0.37 11.98
C HIS A 63 14.66 -0.41 12.17
N VAL A 64 14.13 0.34 13.14
CA VAL A 64 12.67 0.47 13.33
C VAL A 64 12.00 1.11 12.11
N MET A 65 12.68 2.05 11.44
CA MET A 65 12.23 2.60 10.16
C MET A 65 12.36 1.61 8.99
N GLY A 66 12.97 0.42 9.21
CA GLY A 66 13.18 -0.60 8.17
C GLY A 66 14.20 -0.23 7.11
N LEU A 67 15.05 0.75 7.37
CA LEU A 67 16.09 1.20 6.44
C LEU A 67 17.35 0.35 6.52
N ILE A 68 17.59 -0.28 7.67
CA ILE A 68 18.75 -1.15 7.90
C ILE A 68 18.37 -2.41 8.68
N ASP A 69 19.16 -3.46 8.51
CA ASP A 69 19.16 -4.63 9.38
C ASP A 69 20.36 -4.55 10.33
N ILE A 70 20.11 -4.79 11.62
CA ILE A 70 21.17 -4.87 12.64
C ILE A 70 21.60 -6.32 12.76
N ASN A 71 22.78 -6.65 12.25
CA ASN A 71 23.34 -7.99 12.36
C ASN A 71 24.12 -8.12 13.67
N ALA A 72 23.81 -9.15 14.47
CA ALA A 72 24.59 -9.47 15.65
C ALA A 72 25.97 -9.99 15.23
N GLY A 73 27.04 -9.33 15.63
CA GLY A 73 28.42 -9.78 15.40
C GLY A 73 29.27 -8.82 14.55
N ILE A 74 30.31 -9.36 13.91
CA ILE A 74 31.40 -8.63 13.24
C ILE A 74 30.95 -7.89 11.97
N ARG A 75 29.81 -8.22 11.38
CA ARG A 75 29.35 -7.69 10.08
C ARG A 75 28.66 -6.32 10.13
N GLY A 76 28.39 -5.75 11.32
CA GLY A 76 27.74 -4.45 11.45
C GLY A 76 26.29 -4.46 10.94
N SER A 77 25.74 -3.26 10.67
CA SER A 77 24.41 -3.07 10.10
C SER A 77 24.51 -3.02 8.58
N THR A 78 23.46 -3.51 7.88
CA THR A 78 23.37 -3.48 6.40
C THR A 78 22.17 -2.69 5.97
N VAL A 79 22.27 -1.94 4.87
CA VAL A 79 21.16 -1.23 4.25
C VAL A 79 20.15 -2.24 3.72
N LYS A 80 18.91 -2.08 4.14
CA LYS A 80 17.83 -2.96 3.74
C LYS A 80 17.23 -2.51 2.40
N LYS A 81 16.86 -3.46 1.56
CA LYS A 81 15.98 -3.14 0.44
C LYS A 81 14.64 -2.68 1.04
N ILE A 82 14.23 -1.45 0.74
CA ILE A 82 12.96 -0.93 1.25
C ILE A 82 11.85 -1.81 0.68
N ASP A 83 11.29 -2.63 1.53
CA ASP A 83 10.10 -3.41 1.22
C ASP A 83 8.91 -2.71 1.84
N LEU A 84 8.21 -1.95 1.01
CA LEU A 84 6.99 -1.25 1.41
C LEU A 84 5.89 -2.22 1.85
N THR A 85 5.96 -3.48 1.45
CA THR A 85 4.95 -4.51 1.76
C THR A 85 4.78 -4.69 3.27
N GLN A 86 5.87 -4.71 4.04
CA GLN A 86 5.83 -4.89 5.49
C GLN A 86 5.16 -3.69 6.21
N TYR A 87 5.41 -2.47 5.73
CA TYR A 87 4.78 -1.26 6.29
C TYR A 87 3.29 -1.21 5.98
N LEU A 88 2.95 -1.57 4.76
CA LEU A 88 1.56 -1.64 4.31
C LEU A 88 0.78 -2.71 5.05
N GLU A 89 1.41 -3.83 5.36
CA GLU A 89 0.81 -4.87 6.20
C GLU A 89 0.37 -4.32 7.56
N THR A 90 1.21 -3.50 8.20
CA THR A 90 0.87 -2.87 9.47
C THR A 90 -0.30 -1.89 9.32
N ILE A 91 -0.30 -1.06 8.28
CA ILE A 91 -1.39 -0.13 7.99
C ILE A 91 -2.68 -0.91 7.68
N ARG A 92 -2.59 -1.97 6.90
CA ARG A 92 -3.70 -2.87 6.58
C ARG A 92 -4.35 -3.47 7.83
N GLN A 93 -3.55 -3.97 8.78
CA GLN A 93 -4.04 -4.51 10.04
C GLN A 93 -4.78 -3.44 10.87
N HIS A 94 -4.26 -2.22 10.91
CA HIS A 94 -4.93 -1.11 11.60
C HIS A 94 -6.25 -0.71 10.91
N LEU A 95 -6.28 -0.65 9.57
CA LEU A 95 -7.52 -0.38 8.83
C LEU A 95 -8.56 -1.48 9.04
N ALA A 96 -8.15 -2.75 9.03
CA ALA A 96 -9.05 -3.88 9.33
C ALA A 96 -9.64 -3.77 10.75
N CYS A 97 -8.83 -3.36 11.73
CA CYS A 97 -9.30 -3.10 13.10
C CYS A 97 -10.31 -1.93 13.15
N LEU A 98 -10.03 -0.83 12.45
CA LEU A 98 -10.94 0.32 12.36
C LEU A 98 -12.32 -0.08 11.80
N ILE A 99 -12.34 -0.91 10.76
CA ILE A 99 -13.59 -1.40 10.15
C ILE A 99 -14.42 -2.23 11.13
N GLN A 100 -13.77 -3.07 11.94
CA GLN A 100 -14.46 -3.85 12.98
C GLN A 100 -15.02 -2.98 14.08
N MET A 101 -14.40 -1.84 14.37
CA MET A 101 -14.81 -0.92 15.44
C MET A 101 -15.85 0.12 14.99
N ASP A 102 -15.86 0.49 13.71
CA ASP A 102 -16.70 1.55 13.16
C ASP A 102 -17.24 1.21 11.78
N LYS A 103 -18.57 0.96 11.71
CA LYS A 103 -19.26 0.71 10.43
C LYS A 103 -19.15 1.89 9.45
N GLN A 104 -18.94 3.12 9.92
CA GLN A 104 -18.73 4.28 9.06
C GLN A 104 -17.38 4.21 8.33
N ALA A 105 -16.37 3.56 8.92
CA ALA A 105 -15.07 3.38 8.30
C ALA A 105 -15.16 2.65 6.95
N ILE A 106 -16.09 1.71 6.81
CA ILE A 106 -16.35 1.01 5.54
C ILE A 106 -16.74 2.01 4.45
N LYS A 107 -17.71 2.89 4.72
CA LYS A 107 -18.16 3.89 3.76
C LYS A 107 -17.05 4.85 3.35
N ASN A 108 -16.23 5.27 4.32
CA ASN A 108 -15.10 6.15 4.07
C ASN A 108 -14.04 5.47 3.18
N ILE A 109 -13.81 4.17 3.35
CA ILE A 109 -12.90 3.39 2.50
C ILE A 109 -13.45 3.28 1.07
N TRP A 110 -14.75 3.05 0.91
CA TRP A 110 -15.39 3.05 -0.41
C TRP A 110 -15.24 4.39 -1.13
N GLU A 111 -15.41 5.48 -0.41
CA GLU A 111 -15.24 6.82 -0.97
C GLU A 111 -13.80 7.04 -1.45
N VAL A 112 -12.79 6.72 -0.64
CA VAL A 112 -11.37 6.82 -1.03
C VAL A 112 -11.05 5.91 -2.21
N ARG A 113 -11.57 4.67 -2.21
CA ARG A 113 -11.37 3.69 -3.28
C ARG A 113 -11.76 4.25 -4.64
N LYS A 114 -12.91 4.93 -4.76
CA LYS A 114 -13.37 5.53 -6.03
C LYS A 114 -12.33 6.44 -6.68
N TYR A 115 -11.68 7.29 -5.88
CA TYR A 115 -10.65 8.22 -6.38
C TYR A 115 -9.36 7.50 -6.76
N VAL A 116 -8.98 6.48 -6.01
CA VAL A 116 -7.81 5.65 -6.32
C VAL A 116 -8.04 4.86 -7.60
N GLU A 117 -9.19 4.22 -7.76
CA GLU A 117 -9.55 3.45 -8.96
C GLU A 117 -9.67 4.32 -10.21
N LEU A 118 -10.19 5.55 -10.10
CA LEU A 118 -10.17 6.49 -11.21
C LEU A 118 -8.74 6.82 -11.65
N GLY A 119 -7.83 7.03 -10.68
CA GLY A 119 -6.40 7.24 -10.98
C GLY A 119 -5.77 6.03 -11.65
N ILE A 120 -6.06 4.82 -11.15
CA ILE A 120 -5.60 3.54 -11.73
C ILE A 120 -6.10 3.40 -13.17
N ALA A 121 -7.40 3.60 -13.41
CA ALA A 121 -8.01 3.45 -14.73
C ALA A 121 -7.40 4.41 -15.76
N ARG A 122 -7.20 5.68 -15.39
CA ARG A 122 -6.55 6.68 -16.25
C ARG A 122 -5.11 6.31 -16.60
N CYS A 123 -4.34 5.83 -15.63
CA CYS A 123 -2.97 5.40 -15.87
C CYS A 123 -2.92 4.10 -16.69
N ALA A 124 -3.80 3.13 -16.40
CA ALA A 124 -3.88 1.89 -17.18
C ALA A 124 -4.24 2.15 -18.65
N ALA A 125 -5.15 3.09 -18.92
CA ALA A 125 -5.49 3.48 -20.29
C ALA A 125 -4.29 4.05 -21.09
N GLN A 126 -3.27 4.57 -20.41
CA GLN A 126 -2.06 5.12 -21.04
C GLN A 126 -0.91 4.12 -21.12
N ASN A 127 -0.82 3.20 -20.17
CA ASN A 127 0.37 2.40 -19.93
C ASN A 127 0.17 0.90 -20.17
N ALA A 128 -1.08 0.40 -20.16
CA ALA A 128 -1.35 -1.03 -20.29
C ALA A 128 -0.83 -1.58 -21.62
N THR A 129 -0.13 -2.70 -21.55
CA THR A 129 0.30 -3.43 -22.75
C THR A 129 -0.88 -4.22 -23.36
N PRO A 130 -0.79 -4.59 -24.65
CA PRO A 130 -1.81 -5.46 -25.26
C PRO A 130 -2.00 -6.77 -24.49
N GLU A 131 -0.92 -7.37 -24.01
CA GLU A 131 -0.95 -8.62 -23.25
C GLU A 131 -1.70 -8.45 -21.92
N GLU A 132 -1.50 -7.33 -21.21
CA GLU A 132 -2.21 -7.02 -19.97
C GLU A 132 -3.71 -6.77 -20.23
N LEU A 133 -4.05 -6.12 -21.35
CA LEU A 133 -5.46 -5.94 -21.76
C LEU A 133 -6.13 -7.28 -22.09
N ASP A 134 -5.42 -8.20 -22.76
CA ASP A 134 -5.93 -9.55 -23.04
C ASP A 134 -6.15 -10.35 -21.75
N GLU A 135 -5.27 -10.25 -20.77
CA GLU A 135 -5.44 -10.88 -19.45
C GLU A 135 -6.68 -10.34 -18.71
N LEU A 136 -6.92 -9.03 -18.77
CA LEU A 136 -8.11 -8.40 -18.19
C LEU A 136 -9.40 -8.86 -18.90
N GLU A 137 -9.37 -9.00 -20.22
CA GLU A 137 -10.52 -9.51 -20.98
C GLU A 137 -10.84 -10.97 -20.65
N GLN A 138 -9.80 -11.81 -20.46
CA GLN A 138 -9.97 -13.19 -20.01
C GLN A 138 -10.57 -13.25 -18.59
N LEU A 139 -10.20 -12.34 -17.70
CA LEU A 139 -10.81 -12.26 -16.36
C LEU A 139 -12.29 -11.90 -16.46
N LEU A 140 -12.66 -10.92 -17.29
CA LEU A 140 -14.08 -10.57 -17.52
C LEU A 140 -14.89 -11.77 -18.05
N GLN A 141 -14.31 -12.59 -18.93
CA GLN A 141 -14.96 -13.82 -19.40
C GLN A 141 -15.15 -14.84 -18.28
N LYS A 142 -14.16 -15.01 -17.39
CA LYS A 142 -14.28 -15.88 -16.20
C LYS A 142 -15.34 -15.36 -15.24
N MET A 143 -15.38 -14.04 -15.02
CA MET A 143 -16.40 -13.39 -14.18
C MET A 143 -17.81 -13.61 -14.76
N GLU A 144 -17.97 -13.50 -16.06
CA GLU A 144 -19.24 -13.77 -16.75
C GLU A 144 -19.67 -15.24 -16.62
N ALA A 145 -18.72 -16.17 -16.65
CA ALA A 145 -18.99 -17.60 -16.50
C ALA A 145 -19.45 -17.99 -15.08
N CYS A 146 -19.29 -17.11 -14.07
CA CYS A 146 -19.80 -17.35 -12.72
C CYS A 146 -21.35 -17.29 -12.65
N GLY A 147 -22.02 -16.69 -13.63
CA GLY A 147 -23.48 -16.52 -13.63
C GLY A 147 -23.94 -15.75 -12.40
N ASP A 148 -24.86 -16.33 -11.62
CA ASP A 148 -25.41 -15.72 -10.40
C ASP A 148 -24.57 -15.95 -9.14
N ASP A 149 -23.47 -16.72 -9.23
CA ASP A 149 -22.64 -17.06 -8.09
C ASP A 149 -21.73 -15.86 -7.69
N ILE A 150 -22.23 -15.05 -6.77
CA ILE A 150 -21.51 -13.88 -6.25
C ILE A 150 -20.21 -14.27 -5.51
N TYR A 151 -20.16 -15.46 -4.88
CA TYR A 151 -18.99 -15.93 -4.17
C TYR A 151 -17.86 -16.36 -5.10
N ALA A 152 -18.21 -16.95 -6.26
CA ALA A 152 -17.25 -17.25 -7.32
C ALA A 152 -16.82 -15.97 -8.06
N TYR A 153 -17.73 -15.04 -8.27
CA TYR A 153 -17.48 -13.78 -8.98
C TYR A 153 -16.56 -12.82 -8.22
N PHE A 154 -16.81 -12.58 -6.94
CA PHE A 154 -16.19 -11.50 -6.17
C PHE A 154 -14.66 -11.57 -6.10
N PRO A 155 -14.03 -12.73 -5.85
CA PRO A 155 -12.57 -12.85 -5.91
C PRO A 155 -11.97 -12.50 -7.27
N LEU A 156 -12.65 -12.86 -8.36
CA LEU A 156 -12.21 -12.52 -9.73
C LEU A 156 -12.33 -11.02 -10.01
N ALA A 157 -13.38 -10.37 -9.49
CA ALA A 157 -13.51 -8.91 -9.58
C ALA A 157 -12.39 -8.19 -8.83
N VAL A 158 -12.03 -8.68 -7.65
CA VAL A 158 -10.89 -8.14 -6.88
C VAL A 158 -9.57 -8.35 -7.65
N GLU A 159 -9.37 -9.51 -8.27
CA GLU A 159 -8.19 -9.80 -9.11
C GLU A 159 -8.16 -8.90 -10.35
N PHE A 160 -9.31 -8.63 -10.99
CA PHE A 160 -9.42 -7.74 -12.14
C PHE A 160 -8.89 -6.33 -11.80
N HIS A 161 -9.31 -5.75 -10.68
CA HIS A 161 -8.83 -4.45 -10.25
C HIS A 161 -7.35 -4.47 -9.81
N GLN A 162 -6.86 -5.59 -9.26
CA GLN A 162 -5.44 -5.76 -8.96
C GLN A 162 -4.59 -5.73 -10.24
N LYS A 163 -5.04 -6.42 -11.29
CA LYS A 163 -4.35 -6.40 -12.59
C LYS A 163 -4.44 -5.03 -13.25
N LEU A 164 -5.56 -4.31 -13.12
CA LEU A 164 -5.63 -2.91 -13.55
C LEU A 164 -4.63 -2.01 -12.83
N ALA A 165 -4.49 -2.20 -11.51
CA ALA A 165 -3.51 -1.44 -10.74
C ALA A 165 -2.07 -1.75 -11.18
N LEU A 166 -1.76 -2.99 -11.55
CA LEU A 166 -0.47 -3.38 -12.11
C LEU A 166 -0.25 -2.74 -13.49
N ALA A 167 -1.23 -2.86 -14.39
CA ALA A 167 -1.21 -2.31 -15.74
C ALA A 167 -1.16 -0.76 -15.76
N SER A 168 -1.49 -0.10 -14.65
CA SER A 168 -1.30 1.35 -14.51
C SER A 168 0.17 1.78 -14.63
N GLY A 169 1.14 0.86 -14.49
CA GLY A 169 2.57 1.14 -14.46
C GLY A 169 3.03 1.91 -13.21
N ASN A 170 2.13 2.21 -12.28
CA ASN A 170 2.41 2.96 -11.07
C ASN A 170 2.42 2.01 -9.85
N SER A 171 3.62 1.70 -9.36
CA SER A 171 3.81 0.79 -8.22
C SER A 171 3.09 1.25 -6.94
N VAL A 172 2.88 2.56 -6.77
CA VAL A 172 2.17 3.10 -5.60
C VAL A 172 0.67 2.79 -5.68
N PHE A 173 0.05 2.87 -6.87
CA PHE A 173 -1.33 2.44 -7.06
C PHE A 173 -1.50 0.94 -6.78
N TYR A 174 -0.60 0.11 -7.28
CA TYR A 174 -0.62 -1.34 -7.00
C TYR A 174 -0.53 -1.64 -5.49
N ILE A 175 0.34 -0.93 -4.79
CA ILE A 175 0.51 -1.05 -3.35
C ILE A 175 -0.78 -0.65 -2.60
N ILE A 176 -1.36 0.51 -2.95
CA ILE A 176 -2.60 0.99 -2.33
C ILE A 176 -3.75 0.03 -2.63
N TRP A 177 -3.84 -0.48 -3.87
CA TRP A 177 -4.87 -1.47 -4.22
C TRP A 177 -4.77 -2.73 -3.38
N ASN A 178 -3.57 -3.28 -3.18
CA ASN A 178 -3.36 -4.46 -2.34
C ASN A 178 -3.81 -4.25 -0.88
N MET A 179 -3.76 -3.02 -0.37
CA MET A 179 -4.35 -2.71 0.94
C MET A 179 -5.87 -2.85 0.94
N PHE A 180 -6.54 -2.39 -0.12
CA PHE A 180 -7.99 -2.54 -0.26
C PHE A 180 -8.41 -3.99 -0.49
N GLN A 181 -7.67 -4.74 -1.29
CA GLN A 181 -7.97 -6.13 -1.64
C GLN A 181 -8.28 -7.00 -0.43
N ASP A 182 -7.44 -6.96 0.57
CA ASP A 182 -7.60 -7.76 1.78
C ASP A 182 -8.81 -7.33 2.62
N ILE A 183 -9.06 -6.02 2.67
CA ILE A 183 -10.24 -5.46 3.33
C ILE A 183 -11.51 -5.95 2.62
N LEU A 184 -11.50 -5.92 1.30
CA LEU A 184 -12.60 -6.39 0.47
C LEU A 184 -12.85 -7.90 0.67
N LEU A 185 -11.82 -8.72 0.50
CA LEU A 185 -11.96 -10.17 0.62
C LEU A 185 -12.36 -10.61 2.03
N LYS A 186 -11.73 -10.05 3.07
CA LYS A 186 -12.03 -10.47 4.46
C LYS A 186 -13.27 -9.82 5.03
N GLY A 187 -13.54 -8.56 4.64
CA GLY A 187 -14.64 -7.78 5.17
C GLY A 187 -15.98 -8.05 4.49
N TYR A 188 -15.98 -8.28 3.18
CA TYR A 188 -17.21 -8.41 2.41
C TYR A 188 -17.64 -9.85 2.14
N MET A 189 -16.70 -10.80 2.03
CA MET A 189 -17.06 -12.21 1.77
C MET A 189 -18.19 -12.75 2.66
N PRO A 190 -18.26 -12.46 3.97
CA PRO A 190 -19.35 -12.93 4.81
C PRO A 190 -20.71 -12.26 4.56
N MET A 191 -20.73 -11.14 3.81
CA MET A 191 -21.89 -10.24 3.65
C MET A 191 -22.31 -10.07 2.19
N LEU A 192 -21.72 -10.83 1.25
CA LEU A 192 -21.95 -10.62 -0.19
C LEU A 192 -23.40 -10.69 -0.60
N GLU A 193 -24.18 -11.64 -0.08
CA GLU A 193 -25.61 -11.75 -0.40
C GLU A 193 -26.43 -10.58 0.15
N GLU A 194 -26.03 -10.03 1.30
CA GLU A 194 -26.68 -8.85 1.89
C GLU A 194 -26.34 -7.58 1.11
N LEU A 195 -25.08 -7.46 0.67
CA LEU A 195 -24.59 -6.30 -0.08
C LEU A 195 -25.05 -6.30 -1.54
N PHE A 196 -25.14 -7.48 -2.15
CA PHE A 196 -25.47 -7.69 -3.57
C PHE A 196 -26.63 -8.69 -3.73
N PRO A 197 -27.84 -8.33 -3.28
CA PRO A 197 -28.99 -9.25 -3.29
C PRO A 197 -29.43 -9.63 -4.71
N GLU A 198 -29.10 -8.84 -5.72
CA GLU A 198 -29.39 -9.08 -7.13
C GLU A 198 -28.25 -9.86 -7.85
N GLY A 199 -27.26 -10.33 -7.09
CA GLY A 199 -26.12 -11.04 -7.62
C GLY A 199 -25.10 -10.14 -8.33
N PRO A 200 -24.18 -10.71 -9.16
CA PRO A 200 -23.05 -9.97 -9.71
C PRO A 200 -23.33 -9.25 -11.03
N HIS A 201 -24.54 -9.30 -11.59
CA HIS A 201 -24.80 -8.81 -12.95
C HIS A 201 -24.52 -7.31 -13.13
N GLY A 202 -24.93 -6.47 -12.17
CA GLY A 202 -24.64 -5.03 -12.16
C GLY A 202 -23.15 -4.78 -12.11
N LEU A 203 -22.47 -5.42 -11.18
CA LEU A 203 -21.01 -5.34 -11.02
C LEU A 203 -20.26 -5.77 -12.29
N LEU A 204 -20.67 -6.87 -12.91
CA LEU A 204 -20.06 -7.34 -14.16
C LEU A 204 -20.25 -6.33 -15.29
N LYS A 205 -21.45 -5.77 -15.42
CA LYS A 205 -21.74 -4.73 -16.41
C LYS A 205 -20.85 -3.51 -16.19
N ALA A 206 -20.74 -3.05 -14.95
CA ALA A 206 -19.90 -1.91 -14.60
C ALA A 206 -18.40 -2.16 -14.92
N ASN A 207 -17.89 -3.35 -14.60
CA ASN A 207 -16.51 -3.75 -14.96
C ASN A 207 -16.29 -3.81 -16.47
N LYS A 208 -17.24 -4.31 -17.25
CA LYS A 208 -17.17 -4.33 -18.73
C LYS A 208 -17.16 -2.91 -19.31
N VAL A 209 -18.01 -2.01 -18.78
CA VAL A 209 -18.03 -0.59 -19.18
C VAL A 209 -16.70 0.10 -18.87
N LEU A 210 -16.17 -0.12 -17.68
CA LEU A 210 -14.87 0.41 -17.27
C LEU A 210 -13.73 -0.09 -18.18
N PHE A 211 -13.68 -1.38 -18.45
CA PHE A 211 -12.68 -1.96 -19.33
C PHE A 211 -12.76 -1.41 -20.77
N SER A 212 -13.97 -1.26 -21.31
CA SER A 212 -14.18 -0.66 -22.63
C SER A 212 -13.67 0.78 -22.68
N ALA A 213 -13.93 1.58 -21.63
CA ALA A 213 -13.44 2.94 -21.51
C ALA A 213 -11.91 3.02 -21.40
N ILE A 214 -11.27 2.08 -20.69
CA ILE A 214 -9.83 1.97 -20.62
C ILE A 214 -9.24 1.65 -22.01
N LYS A 215 -9.83 0.72 -22.74
CA LYS A 215 -9.39 0.37 -24.12
C LYS A 215 -9.56 1.53 -25.10
N SER A 216 -10.55 2.41 -24.91
CA SER A 216 -10.73 3.59 -25.78
C SER A 216 -9.69 4.68 -25.51
N GLY A 217 -9.15 4.73 -24.29
CA GLY A 217 -8.20 5.76 -23.86
C GLY A 217 -8.83 7.16 -23.67
N ASP A 218 -10.17 7.31 -23.81
CA ASP A 218 -10.85 8.59 -23.64
C ASP A 218 -11.07 8.90 -22.14
N PRO A 219 -10.43 9.99 -21.61
CA PRO A 219 -10.60 10.36 -20.22
C PRO A 219 -12.04 10.61 -19.78
N SER A 220 -12.89 11.13 -20.68
CA SER A 220 -14.30 11.41 -20.39
C SER A 220 -15.13 10.15 -20.30
N GLU A 221 -14.81 9.13 -21.10
CA GLU A 221 -15.44 7.82 -21.01
C GLU A 221 -15.03 7.11 -19.73
N ILE A 222 -13.76 7.19 -19.35
CA ILE A 222 -13.24 6.62 -18.10
C ILE A 222 -13.93 7.25 -16.88
N GLU A 223 -14.10 8.58 -16.86
CA GLU A 223 -14.83 9.24 -15.77
C GLU A 223 -16.28 8.78 -15.66
N ARG A 224 -16.99 8.68 -16.78
CA ARG A 224 -18.38 8.19 -16.81
C ARG A 224 -18.47 6.72 -16.39
N ALA A 225 -17.55 5.89 -16.86
CA ALA A 225 -17.50 4.47 -16.47
C ALA A 225 -17.25 4.31 -14.98
N MET A 226 -16.35 5.12 -14.40
CA MET A 226 -16.07 5.12 -12.97
C MET A 226 -17.24 5.62 -12.11
N GLN A 227 -18.06 6.54 -12.61
CA GLN A 227 -19.30 6.93 -11.91
C GLN A 227 -20.26 5.76 -11.81
N ILE A 228 -20.51 5.06 -12.93
CA ILE A 228 -21.36 3.85 -12.96
C ILE A 228 -20.79 2.78 -12.02
N HIS A 229 -19.48 2.54 -12.11
CA HIS A 229 -18.80 1.53 -11.28
C HIS A 229 -18.87 1.84 -9.77
N ALA A 230 -19.02 3.09 -9.41
CA ALA A 230 -19.10 3.54 -8.03
C ALA A 230 -20.52 3.52 -7.43
N GLU A 231 -21.54 3.34 -8.25
CA GLU A 231 -22.96 3.28 -7.86
C GLU A 231 -23.43 1.84 -7.63
N GLU A 232 -22.73 0.84 -8.19
CA GLU A 232 -22.96 -0.60 -8.02
C GLU A 232 -22.21 -1.15 -6.77
#